data_b3b97ff1de68c80872335a54aef64589
#
_entry.id   b3b97ff1de68c80872335a54aef64589
#
_cell.length_a   1.000
_cell.length_b   1.000
_cell.length_c   1.000
_cell.angle_alpha   90.00
_cell.angle_beta   90.00
_cell.angle_gamma   90.00
#
_symmetry.space_group_name_H-M   'P 1'
#
loop_
_entity.id
_entity.type
_entity.pdbx_description
1 polymer ?
#
loop_
_entity_poly.entity_id
_entity_poly.type
_entity_poly.pdbx_seq_one_letter_code
_entity_poly.pdbx_strand_id
1 'polypeptide(L)'
;VKAKGRIWLIGGTQESAQLAAAIAEAQLACTVSVTTETAKQLYASSVEKAENHTLLRVWVGRLTVETAASFLQQQQIVAVLDASHPYAIEISQLAIAITTQLGIPYLRFERPDWKDEGGGMKDEREKGQEKGLVFQSFAELVATDILQGQRVLLIVGYRPLTLFQPWQDRATLFARLLPSVTAIEAAIAAGFTPDRLFAMRPPISPDLEKALWQHWQISVVITKSSGIAGGEDVKRKVAMELEIPLVAIARPPITYPQQTSDLTTALRFCHQHLSCSSSSFEKGDF
;
A
#
# COMPACT_ATOMS: atom_id res chain seq x y z
N VAL A 1 6.35 -34.14 -5.39
CA VAL A 1 4.99 -34.03 -4.83
C VAL A 1 4.42 -32.69 -5.31
N LYS A 2 3.38 -32.70 -6.15
CA LYS A 2 2.70 -31.44 -6.56
C LYS A 2 1.98 -30.88 -5.34
N ALA A 3 2.35 -29.67 -4.91
CA ALA A 3 1.61 -28.95 -3.87
C ALA A 3 0.13 -28.84 -4.31
N LYS A 4 -0.78 -29.34 -3.48
CA LYS A 4 -2.22 -29.39 -3.78
C LYS A 4 -2.93 -28.04 -3.59
N GLY A 5 -2.23 -26.92 -3.46
CA GLY A 5 -2.80 -25.60 -3.26
C GLY A 5 -1.77 -24.51 -3.44
N ARG A 6 -2.22 -23.24 -3.41
CA ARG A 6 -1.40 -22.04 -3.57
C ARG A 6 -1.78 -20.97 -2.55
N ILE A 7 -0.82 -20.18 -2.15
CA ILE A 7 -1.08 -18.93 -1.41
C ILE A 7 -1.50 -17.85 -2.40
N TRP A 8 -2.55 -17.13 -2.10
CA TRP A 8 -2.85 -15.87 -2.79
C TRP A 8 -2.16 -14.73 -2.05
N LEU A 9 -1.12 -14.14 -2.64
CA LEU A 9 -0.47 -12.93 -2.16
C LEU A 9 -1.10 -11.73 -2.86
N ILE A 10 -1.79 -10.88 -2.11
CA ILE A 10 -2.31 -9.60 -2.62
C ILE A 10 -1.15 -8.61 -2.61
N GLY A 11 -0.71 -8.21 -3.81
CA GLY A 11 0.55 -7.53 -4.02
C GLY A 11 0.44 -6.06 -4.43
N GLY A 12 1.52 -5.56 -5.02
CA GLY A 12 1.65 -4.19 -5.54
C GLY A 12 2.46 -3.24 -4.65
N THR A 13 3.13 -3.76 -3.62
CA THR A 13 4.03 -3.01 -2.73
C THR A 13 5.42 -3.63 -2.71
N GLN A 14 6.42 -2.92 -2.20
CA GLN A 14 7.78 -3.46 -2.04
C GLN A 14 7.80 -4.62 -1.03
N GLU A 15 7.01 -4.53 0.03
CA GLU A 15 6.88 -5.59 1.03
C GLU A 15 6.30 -6.87 0.42
N SER A 16 5.30 -6.72 -0.44
CA SER A 16 4.76 -7.88 -1.16
C SER A 16 5.76 -8.51 -2.12
N ALA A 17 6.69 -7.73 -2.69
CA ALA A 17 7.78 -8.25 -3.51
C ALA A 17 8.80 -9.03 -2.66
N GLN A 18 9.15 -8.52 -1.47
CA GLN A 18 10.00 -9.22 -0.50
C GLN A 18 9.36 -10.53 -0.02
N LEU A 19 8.06 -10.50 0.30
CA LEU A 19 7.30 -11.70 0.66
C LEU A 19 7.26 -12.72 -0.48
N ALA A 20 7.04 -12.29 -1.72
CA ALA A 20 7.04 -13.17 -2.89
C ALA A 20 8.40 -13.84 -3.09
N ALA A 21 9.51 -13.10 -2.90
CA ALA A 21 10.87 -13.65 -2.97
C ALA A 21 11.09 -14.71 -1.88
N ALA A 22 10.75 -14.41 -0.63
CA ALA A 22 10.90 -15.32 0.48
C ALA A 22 10.03 -16.59 0.34
N ILE A 23 8.79 -16.45 -0.18
CA ILE A 23 7.90 -17.57 -0.47
C ILE A 23 8.48 -18.46 -1.58
N ALA A 24 9.07 -17.84 -2.62
CA ALA A 24 9.73 -18.56 -3.71
C ALA A 24 10.99 -19.31 -3.24
N GLU A 25 11.83 -18.66 -2.41
CA GLU A 25 13.00 -19.31 -1.78
C GLU A 25 12.61 -20.48 -0.89
N ALA A 26 11.48 -20.39 -0.19
CA ALA A 26 10.93 -21.48 0.59
C ALA A 26 10.25 -22.57 -0.26
N GLN A 27 10.29 -22.48 -1.59
CA GLN A 27 9.69 -23.43 -2.55
C GLN A 27 8.17 -23.60 -2.35
N LEU A 28 7.46 -22.54 -1.92
CA LEU A 28 6.03 -22.55 -1.71
C LEU A 28 5.27 -22.05 -2.93
N ALA A 29 4.16 -22.70 -3.25
CA ALA A 29 3.33 -22.29 -4.39
C ALA A 29 2.54 -21.01 -4.07
N CYS A 30 2.71 -19.96 -4.89
CA CYS A 30 2.10 -18.67 -4.68
C CYS A 30 1.56 -18.08 -5.99
N THR A 31 0.40 -17.43 -5.93
CA THR A 31 -0.13 -16.55 -6.96
C THR A 31 -0.20 -15.13 -6.41
N VAL A 32 0.62 -14.25 -6.95
CA VAL A 32 0.57 -12.81 -6.63
C VAL A 32 -0.48 -12.15 -7.51
N SER A 33 -1.38 -11.37 -6.94
CA SER A 33 -2.29 -10.52 -7.73
C SER A 33 -1.84 -9.06 -7.69
N VAL A 34 -1.84 -8.42 -8.86
CA VAL A 34 -1.56 -6.99 -9.03
C VAL A 34 -2.55 -6.39 -10.03
N THR A 35 -2.75 -5.08 -9.96
CA THR A 35 -3.75 -4.41 -10.81
C THR A 35 -3.21 -3.91 -12.14
N THR A 36 -1.87 -3.86 -12.34
CA THR A 36 -1.25 -3.31 -13.55
C THR A 36 -0.03 -4.12 -13.98
N GLU A 37 0.26 -4.16 -15.28
CA GLU A 37 1.48 -4.76 -15.84
C GLU A 37 2.75 -4.10 -15.25
N THR A 38 2.69 -2.80 -14.97
CA THR A 38 3.82 -2.11 -14.35
C THR A 38 4.09 -2.62 -12.91
N ALA A 39 3.04 -2.95 -12.15
CA ALA A 39 3.21 -3.54 -10.81
C ALA A 39 3.75 -4.97 -10.87
N LYS A 40 3.49 -5.72 -11.95
CA LYS A 40 4.05 -7.05 -12.18
C LYS A 40 5.58 -7.04 -12.24
N GLN A 41 6.19 -5.95 -12.75
CA GLN A 41 7.64 -5.80 -12.82
C GLN A 41 8.35 -5.90 -11.46
N LEU A 42 7.65 -5.60 -10.34
CA LEU A 42 8.19 -5.76 -9.00
C LEU A 42 8.60 -7.20 -8.65
N TYR A 43 8.04 -8.17 -9.37
CA TYR A 43 8.22 -9.60 -9.11
C TYR A 43 9.08 -10.31 -10.15
N ALA A 44 9.59 -9.61 -11.16
CA ALA A 44 10.34 -10.20 -12.28
C ALA A 44 11.52 -11.02 -11.79
N SER A 45 12.38 -10.47 -10.92
CA SER A 45 13.55 -11.16 -10.38
C SER A 45 13.18 -12.39 -9.53
N SER A 46 12.04 -12.35 -8.84
CA SER A 46 11.56 -13.49 -8.03
C SER A 46 11.01 -14.61 -8.91
N VAL A 47 10.38 -14.27 -10.02
CA VAL A 47 9.88 -15.24 -11.02
C VAL A 47 11.03 -15.90 -11.75
N GLU A 48 12.06 -15.15 -12.13
CA GLU A 48 13.27 -15.67 -12.80
C GLU A 48 14.09 -16.59 -11.92
N LYS A 49 14.19 -16.27 -10.62
CA LYS A 49 14.94 -17.09 -9.62
C LYS A 49 14.19 -18.34 -9.17
N ALA A 50 12.88 -18.38 -9.33
CA ALA A 50 12.11 -19.58 -9.00
C ALA A 50 12.51 -20.70 -9.99
N GLU A 51 13.23 -21.71 -9.50
CA GLU A 51 13.70 -22.89 -10.26
C GLU A 51 12.58 -23.58 -11.04
N ASN A 52 11.34 -23.30 -10.68
CA ASN A 52 10.14 -23.77 -11.33
C ASN A 52 9.18 -22.58 -11.51
N HIS A 53 9.10 -22.04 -12.72
CA HIS A 53 8.14 -20.95 -13.09
C HIS A 53 6.68 -21.27 -12.70
N THR A 54 6.39 -22.51 -12.30
CA THR A 54 5.06 -22.92 -11.83
C THR A 54 4.80 -22.56 -10.36
N LEU A 55 5.83 -22.36 -9.52
CA LEU A 55 5.68 -22.09 -8.11
C LEU A 55 5.22 -20.64 -7.85
N LEU A 56 5.85 -19.65 -8.50
CA LEU A 56 5.46 -18.27 -8.39
C LEU A 56 4.77 -17.80 -9.68
N ARG A 57 3.51 -17.37 -9.58
CA ARG A 57 2.74 -16.80 -10.69
C ARG A 57 2.33 -15.38 -10.37
N VAL A 58 2.33 -14.50 -11.34
CA VAL A 58 1.80 -13.14 -11.21
C VAL A 58 0.57 -12.99 -12.10
N TRP A 59 -0.57 -12.78 -11.46
CA TRP A 59 -1.84 -12.50 -12.13
C TRP A 59 -2.06 -10.99 -12.16
N VAL A 60 -2.40 -10.47 -13.33
CA VAL A 60 -2.67 -9.04 -13.52
C VAL A 60 -4.14 -8.83 -13.80
N GLY A 61 -4.80 -8.04 -12.99
CA GLY A 61 -6.23 -7.74 -13.15
C GLY A 61 -6.82 -7.12 -11.89
N ARG A 62 -8.09 -6.76 -11.96
CA ARG A 62 -8.88 -6.28 -10.83
C ARG A 62 -9.93 -7.32 -10.48
N LEU A 63 -9.91 -7.79 -9.25
CA LEU A 63 -10.93 -8.70 -8.74
C LEU A 63 -12.14 -7.90 -8.26
N THR A 64 -13.31 -8.47 -8.51
CA THR A 64 -14.61 -7.97 -8.03
C THR A 64 -15.30 -9.06 -7.22
N VAL A 65 -16.43 -8.72 -6.61
CA VAL A 65 -17.24 -9.69 -5.83
C VAL A 65 -17.64 -10.89 -6.70
N GLU A 66 -17.97 -10.64 -7.97
CA GLU A 66 -18.41 -11.67 -8.93
C GLU A 66 -17.28 -12.59 -9.38
N THR A 67 -16.05 -12.05 -9.45
CA THR A 67 -14.90 -12.79 -10.01
C THR A 67 -14.00 -13.43 -8.96
N ALA A 68 -14.08 -12.98 -7.70
CA ALA A 68 -13.18 -13.42 -6.64
C ALA A 68 -13.29 -14.93 -6.35
N ALA A 69 -14.50 -15.47 -6.27
CA ALA A 69 -14.71 -16.91 -6.01
C ALA A 69 -14.11 -17.78 -7.13
N SER A 70 -14.37 -17.43 -8.38
CA SER A 70 -13.80 -18.12 -9.56
C SER A 70 -12.28 -18.05 -9.56
N PHE A 71 -11.71 -16.90 -9.21
CA PHE A 71 -10.25 -16.73 -9.11
C PHE A 71 -9.66 -17.66 -8.04
N LEU A 72 -10.23 -17.72 -6.85
CA LEU A 72 -9.76 -18.60 -5.77
C LEU A 72 -9.77 -20.06 -6.20
N GLN A 73 -10.84 -20.50 -6.87
CA GLN A 73 -10.98 -21.87 -7.37
C GLN A 73 -9.98 -22.17 -8.50
N GLN A 74 -9.90 -21.33 -9.53
CA GLN A 74 -9.01 -21.51 -10.68
C GLN A 74 -7.53 -21.50 -10.28
N GLN A 75 -7.17 -20.65 -9.32
CA GLN A 75 -5.81 -20.57 -8.80
C GLN A 75 -5.54 -21.59 -7.68
N GLN A 76 -6.52 -22.41 -7.30
CA GLN A 76 -6.38 -23.40 -6.22
C GLN A 76 -5.89 -22.78 -4.91
N ILE A 77 -6.47 -21.64 -4.52
CA ILE A 77 -6.05 -20.89 -3.34
C ILE A 77 -6.51 -21.60 -2.07
N VAL A 78 -5.58 -21.80 -1.14
CA VAL A 78 -5.83 -22.45 0.16
C VAL A 78 -5.62 -21.50 1.34
N ALA A 79 -4.94 -20.38 1.15
CA ALA A 79 -4.81 -19.32 2.13
C ALA A 79 -4.49 -17.98 1.44
N VAL A 80 -4.80 -16.88 2.11
CA VAL A 80 -4.58 -15.52 1.62
C VAL A 80 -3.60 -14.78 2.52
N LEU A 81 -2.55 -14.22 1.91
CA LEU A 81 -1.62 -13.29 2.53
C LEU A 81 -1.82 -11.91 1.89
N ASP A 82 -2.46 -11.01 2.60
CA ASP A 82 -2.72 -9.65 2.09
C ASP A 82 -1.58 -8.71 2.47
N ALA A 83 -0.73 -8.39 1.50
CA ALA A 83 0.35 -7.40 1.62
C ALA A 83 0.10 -6.20 0.69
N SER A 84 -1.16 -5.91 0.40
CA SER A 84 -1.56 -4.73 -0.38
C SER A 84 -1.24 -3.43 0.34
N HIS A 85 -1.28 -2.32 -0.40
CA HIS A 85 -1.06 -1.00 0.20
C HIS A 85 -2.11 -0.71 1.28
N PRO A 86 -1.76 -0.10 2.45
CA PRO A 86 -2.70 0.18 3.55
C PRO A 86 -3.98 0.93 3.13
N TYR A 87 -3.94 1.66 2.02
CA TYR A 87 -5.10 2.37 1.45
C TYR A 87 -5.82 1.61 0.33
N ALA A 88 -5.49 0.34 0.12
CA ALA A 88 -6.19 -0.52 -0.85
C ALA A 88 -7.40 -1.23 -0.19
N ILE A 89 -8.30 -0.44 0.40
CA ILE A 89 -9.43 -0.90 1.23
C ILE A 89 -10.29 -1.92 0.49
N GLU A 90 -10.64 -1.63 -0.76
CA GLU A 90 -11.57 -2.44 -1.56
C GLU A 90 -11.12 -3.90 -1.67
N ILE A 91 -9.83 -4.12 -2.02
CA ILE A 91 -9.33 -5.50 -2.18
C ILE A 91 -9.18 -6.22 -0.85
N SER A 92 -8.77 -5.52 0.22
CA SER A 92 -8.68 -6.13 1.55
C SER A 92 -10.06 -6.54 2.06
N GLN A 93 -11.07 -5.67 1.95
CA GLN A 93 -12.44 -5.99 2.34
C GLN A 93 -13.04 -7.13 1.50
N LEU A 94 -12.81 -7.11 0.18
CA LEU A 94 -13.23 -8.20 -0.71
C LEU A 94 -12.59 -9.53 -0.29
N ALA A 95 -11.28 -9.53 -0.04
CA ALA A 95 -10.56 -10.73 0.36
C ALA A 95 -11.05 -11.26 1.72
N ILE A 96 -11.24 -10.38 2.72
CA ILE A 96 -11.79 -10.77 4.02
C ILE A 96 -13.19 -11.39 3.87
N ALA A 97 -14.08 -10.74 3.11
CA ALA A 97 -15.45 -11.22 2.92
C ALA A 97 -15.49 -12.62 2.28
N ILE A 98 -14.79 -12.79 1.14
CA ILE A 98 -14.81 -14.06 0.41
C ILE A 98 -14.10 -15.19 1.17
N THR A 99 -13.00 -14.90 1.87
CA THR A 99 -12.28 -15.90 2.65
C THR A 99 -13.08 -16.34 3.88
N THR A 100 -13.78 -15.42 4.53
CA THR A 100 -14.70 -15.75 5.64
C THR A 100 -15.84 -16.66 5.15
N GLN A 101 -16.44 -16.34 4.01
CA GLN A 101 -17.53 -17.14 3.42
C GLN A 101 -17.08 -18.56 3.06
N LEU A 102 -15.86 -18.72 2.56
CA LEU A 102 -15.34 -20.00 2.07
C LEU A 102 -14.51 -20.76 3.12
N GLY A 103 -14.35 -20.22 4.33
CA GLY A 103 -13.52 -20.83 5.37
C GLY A 103 -12.03 -20.88 5.02
N ILE A 104 -11.54 -19.96 4.17
CA ILE A 104 -10.13 -19.87 3.75
C ILE A 104 -9.37 -19.02 4.75
N PRO A 105 -8.23 -19.48 5.29
CA PRO A 105 -7.37 -18.69 6.17
C PRO A 105 -6.90 -17.38 5.52
N TYR A 106 -6.95 -16.29 6.29
CA TYR A 106 -6.52 -14.96 5.88
C TYR A 106 -5.56 -14.36 6.89
N LEU A 107 -4.44 -13.82 6.41
CA LEU A 107 -3.47 -13.07 7.20
C LEU A 107 -3.15 -11.74 6.52
N ARG A 108 -3.30 -10.63 7.23
CA ARG A 108 -2.79 -9.32 6.82
C ARG A 108 -1.31 -9.20 7.17
N PHE A 109 -0.48 -8.88 6.17
CA PHE A 109 0.87 -8.38 6.41
C PHE A 109 0.83 -6.85 6.41
N GLU A 110 0.86 -6.27 7.59
CA GLU A 110 0.79 -4.81 7.76
C GLU A 110 2.14 -4.29 8.23
N ARG A 111 2.76 -3.45 7.41
CA ARG A 111 3.97 -2.74 7.84
C ARG A 111 3.67 -1.87 9.06
N PRO A 112 4.61 -1.76 10.03
CA PRO A 112 4.46 -0.89 11.19
C PRO A 112 4.09 0.54 10.76
N ASP A 113 3.32 1.24 11.59
CA ASP A 113 3.14 2.67 11.42
C ASP A 113 4.38 3.40 11.92
N TRP A 114 4.62 4.62 11.44
CA TRP A 114 5.74 5.45 11.90
C TRP A 114 5.82 5.54 13.44
N LYS A 115 4.68 5.58 14.11
CA LYS A 115 4.60 5.62 15.59
C LYS A 115 5.11 4.35 16.25
N ASP A 116 4.96 3.21 15.63
CA ASP A 116 5.30 1.89 16.18
C ASP A 116 6.79 1.58 16.00
N GLU A 117 7.47 2.22 15.03
CA GLU A 117 8.89 2.02 14.75
C GLU A 117 9.83 2.88 15.63
N GLY A 118 9.33 3.44 16.74
CA GLY A 118 10.10 4.27 17.64
C GLY A 118 10.35 5.70 17.13
N GLY A 119 9.72 6.05 15.99
CA GLY A 119 9.70 7.42 15.48
C GLY A 119 8.72 8.33 16.22
N GLY A 120 7.98 7.77 17.18
CA GLY A 120 7.19 8.55 18.13
C GLY A 120 8.12 9.25 19.10
N MET A 121 8.29 10.57 18.97
CA MET A 121 8.78 11.35 20.10
C MET A 121 7.91 10.97 21.29
N LYS A 122 8.56 10.47 22.36
CA LYS A 122 7.96 10.39 23.70
C LYS A 122 7.26 11.71 23.93
N ASP A 123 6.12 11.67 24.59
CA ASP A 123 5.30 12.79 25.02
C ASP A 123 6.14 13.88 25.73
N GLU A 124 6.99 14.56 25.02
CA GLU A 124 7.60 15.80 25.46
C GLU A 124 6.66 16.92 25.04
N ARG A 125 5.67 17.13 25.90
CA ARG A 125 4.91 18.36 25.98
C ARG A 125 5.81 19.49 26.48
N GLU A 126 6.86 19.78 25.71
CA GLU A 126 7.65 20.99 25.99
C GLU A 126 8.01 21.68 24.67
N LYS A 127 7.46 22.91 24.59
CA LYS A 127 7.83 24.01 23.71
C LYS A 127 7.44 23.91 22.22
N GLY A 128 6.20 24.35 21.89
CA GLY A 128 5.96 25.24 20.74
C GLY A 128 6.13 24.71 19.32
N GLN A 129 6.44 23.44 19.11
CA GLN A 129 6.46 22.83 17.78
C GLN A 129 5.17 22.04 17.57
N GLU A 130 4.40 22.45 16.59
CA GLU A 130 3.14 21.82 16.21
C GLU A 130 3.38 20.34 15.93
N LYS A 131 2.72 19.46 16.72
CA LYS A 131 2.55 18.03 16.41
C LYS A 131 2.05 17.94 14.98
N GLY A 132 2.69 17.13 14.14
CA GLY A 132 2.21 16.87 12.78
C GLY A 132 0.72 16.56 12.83
N LEU A 133 -0.09 17.38 12.15
CA LEU A 133 -1.55 17.26 12.15
C LEU A 133 -1.93 15.94 11.48
N VAL A 134 -2.80 15.17 12.14
CA VAL A 134 -3.31 13.90 11.60
C VAL A 134 -4.83 14.00 11.45
N PHE A 135 -5.32 13.82 10.23
CA PHE A 135 -6.74 13.74 9.91
C PHE A 135 -7.14 12.28 9.67
N GLN A 136 -8.34 11.90 10.08
CA GLN A 136 -8.83 10.54 9.89
C GLN A 136 -9.23 10.26 8.43
N SER A 137 -9.54 11.30 7.66
CA SER A 137 -9.91 11.16 6.26
C SER A 137 -9.58 12.42 5.45
N PHE A 138 -9.54 12.28 4.12
CA PHE A 138 -9.47 13.44 3.22
C PHE A 138 -10.69 14.33 3.34
N ALA A 139 -11.88 13.77 3.57
CA ALA A 139 -13.10 14.54 3.74
C ALA A 139 -13.03 15.45 4.96
N GLU A 140 -12.48 14.95 6.08
CA GLU A 140 -12.25 15.75 7.27
C GLU A 140 -11.28 16.90 6.99
N LEU A 141 -10.16 16.65 6.32
CA LEU A 141 -9.17 17.68 5.96
C LEU A 141 -9.78 18.79 5.10
N VAL A 142 -10.46 18.42 4.01
CA VAL A 142 -11.02 19.42 3.07
C VAL A 142 -12.21 20.20 3.64
N ALA A 143 -12.79 19.75 4.75
CA ALA A 143 -13.82 20.49 5.49
C ALA A 143 -13.25 21.59 6.40
N THR A 144 -11.93 21.64 6.58
CA THR A 144 -11.25 22.70 7.37
C THR A 144 -10.70 23.78 6.45
N ASP A 145 -10.35 24.94 7.02
CA ASP A 145 -9.73 26.04 6.27
C ASP A 145 -8.20 26.03 6.29
N ILE A 146 -7.58 24.94 6.75
CA ILE A 146 -6.12 24.83 6.91
C ILE A 146 -5.35 25.04 5.58
N LEU A 147 -5.98 24.79 4.45
CA LEU A 147 -5.38 24.94 3.12
C LEU A 147 -5.55 26.35 2.54
N GLN A 148 -6.39 27.20 3.14
CA GLN A 148 -6.74 28.51 2.63
C GLN A 148 -5.50 29.40 2.44
N GLY A 149 -5.28 29.88 1.22
CA GLY A 149 -4.14 30.74 0.86
C GLY A 149 -2.78 30.04 0.84
N GLN A 150 -2.72 28.72 1.10
CA GLN A 150 -1.49 27.97 1.18
C GLN A 150 -0.96 27.50 -0.19
N ARG A 151 0.34 27.22 -0.24
CA ARG A 151 0.99 26.51 -1.34
C ARG A 151 1.16 25.05 -0.91
N VAL A 152 0.20 24.22 -1.32
CA VAL A 152 -0.02 22.87 -0.82
C VAL A 152 0.60 21.83 -1.72
N LEU A 153 1.49 20.98 -1.20
CA LEU A 153 1.97 19.80 -1.91
C LEU A 153 1.20 18.55 -1.50
N LEU A 154 0.47 17.96 -2.44
CA LEU A 154 -0.29 16.73 -2.26
C LEU A 154 0.55 15.50 -2.66
N ILE A 155 0.96 14.70 -1.66
CA ILE A 155 1.67 13.41 -1.85
C ILE A 155 0.72 12.27 -1.48
N VAL A 156 -0.42 12.21 -2.11
CA VAL A 156 -1.56 11.36 -1.72
C VAL A 156 -1.98 10.35 -2.79
N GLY A 157 -1.28 10.36 -3.95
CA GLY A 157 -1.69 9.64 -5.14
C GLY A 157 -2.85 10.34 -5.86
N TYR A 158 -3.27 9.80 -7.00
CA TYR A 158 -4.23 10.50 -7.87
C TYR A 158 -5.70 10.39 -7.43
N ARG A 159 -6.09 9.27 -6.76
CA ARG A 159 -7.50 9.00 -6.45
C ARG A 159 -8.20 10.10 -5.62
N PRO A 160 -7.58 10.69 -4.57
CA PRO A 160 -8.25 11.71 -3.79
C PRO A 160 -8.15 13.13 -4.38
N LEU A 161 -7.47 13.35 -5.51
CA LEU A 161 -7.25 14.70 -6.06
C LEU A 161 -8.55 15.41 -6.40
N THR A 162 -9.60 14.72 -6.80
CA THR A 162 -10.91 15.30 -7.08
C THR A 162 -11.54 15.98 -5.86
N LEU A 163 -11.21 15.52 -4.64
CA LEU A 163 -11.68 16.15 -3.41
C LEU A 163 -11.08 17.54 -3.20
N PHE A 164 -9.94 17.81 -3.83
CA PHE A 164 -9.24 19.10 -3.75
C PHE A 164 -9.61 20.05 -4.89
N GLN A 165 -10.44 19.63 -5.84
CA GLN A 165 -10.88 20.49 -6.95
C GLN A 165 -11.50 21.82 -6.47
N PRO A 166 -12.38 21.87 -5.43
CA PRO A 166 -12.93 23.14 -4.92
C PRO A 166 -11.88 24.05 -4.27
N TRP A 167 -10.67 23.54 -4.06
CA TRP A 167 -9.56 24.29 -3.46
C TRP A 167 -8.65 24.97 -4.48
N GLN A 168 -8.81 24.71 -5.79
CA GLN A 168 -7.96 25.29 -6.85
C GLN A 168 -7.98 26.81 -6.87
N ASP A 169 -9.13 27.42 -6.51
CA ASP A 169 -9.29 28.89 -6.44
C ASP A 169 -8.97 29.46 -5.04
N ARG A 170 -8.76 28.61 -4.04
CA ARG A 170 -8.57 29.00 -2.63
C ARG A 170 -7.14 28.76 -2.13
N ALA A 171 -6.37 27.92 -2.83
CA ALA A 171 -4.99 27.56 -2.53
C ALA A 171 -4.21 27.32 -3.81
N THR A 172 -2.88 27.36 -3.75
CA THR A 172 -2.04 26.92 -4.88
C THR A 172 -1.68 25.47 -4.68
N LEU A 173 -2.31 24.57 -5.42
CA LEU A 173 -2.14 23.14 -5.24
C LEU A 173 -1.07 22.57 -6.19
N PHE A 174 -0.17 21.75 -5.65
CA PHE A 174 0.81 20.97 -6.36
C PHE A 174 0.57 19.49 -6.07
N ALA A 175 0.84 18.60 -7.01
CA ALA A 175 0.69 17.16 -6.77
C ALA A 175 1.93 16.38 -7.21
N ARG A 176 2.37 15.44 -6.35
CA ARG A 176 3.33 14.42 -6.69
C ARG A 176 2.63 13.08 -6.93
N LEU A 177 2.88 12.50 -8.10
CA LEU A 177 2.20 11.31 -8.60
C LEU A 177 3.20 10.21 -9.00
N LEU A 178 2.72 8.99 -9.10
CA LEU A 178 3.40 7.97 -9.85
C LEU A 178 3.27 8.26 -11.36
N PRO A 179 4.32 8.01 -12.17
CA PRO A 179 4.30 8.26 -13.61
C PRO A 179 3.40 7.23 -14.32
N SER A 180 2.11 7.56 -14.45
CA SER A 180 1.15 6.80 -15.24
C SER A 180 0.18 7.75 -15.94
N VAL A 181 -0.28 7.38 -17.12
CA VAL A 181 -1.26 8.14 -17.89
C VAL A 181 -2.50 8.43 -17.05
N THR A 182 -3.07 7.39 -16.43
CA THR A 182 -4.26 7.53 -15.56
C THR A 182 -4.06 8.52 -14.42
N ALA A 183 -2.87 8.55 -13.81
CA ALA A 183 -2.62 9.49 -12.70
C ALA A 183 -2.52 10.93 -13.18
N ILE A 184 -1.90 11.16 -14.34
CA ILE A 184 -1.76 12.48 -14.95
C ILE A 184 -3.13 12.98 -15.43
N GLU A 185 -3.89 12.15 -16.14
CA GLU A 185 -5.25 12.50 -16.60
C GLU A 185 -6.18 12.83 -15.43
N ALA A 186 -6.14 12.04 -14.36
CA ALA A 186 -6.92 12.31 -13.15
C ALA A 186 -6.53 13.64 -12.48
N ALA A 187 -5.24 13.99 -12.46
CA ALA A 187 -4.79 15.26 -11.92
C ALA A 187 -5.24 16.43 -12.78
N ILE A 188 -5.14 16.33 -14.11
CA ILE A 188 -5.62 17.37 -15.03
C ILE A 188 -7.15 17.55 -14.87
N ALA A 189 -7.91 16.45 -14.79
CA ALA A 189 -9.35 16.49 -14.54
C ALA A 189 -9.72 17.11 -13.19
N ALA A 190 -8.82 17.03 -12.18
CA ALA A 190 -8.97 17.69 -10.89
C ALA A 190 -8.48 19.16 -10.87
N GLY A 191 -8.14 19.74 -12.04
CA GLY A 191 -7.76 21.14 -12.20
C GLY A 191 -6.28 21.46 -12.01
N PHE A 192 -5.39 20.43 -11.95
CA PHE A 192 -3.95 20.67 -11.90
C PHE A 192 -3.40 21.00 -13.28
N THR A 193 -2.55 22.01 -13.34
CA THR A 193 -1.80 22.39 -14.55
C THR A 193 -0.46 21.64 -14.60
N PRO A 194 0.13 21.42 -15.79
CA PRO A 194 1.39 20.68 -15.93
C PRO A 194 2.56 21.21 -15.10
N ASP A 195 2.65 22.52 -14.88
CA ASP A 195 3.67 23.19 -14.07
C ASP A 195 3.53 22.93 -12.56
N ARG A 196 2.41 22.35 -12.13
CA ARG A 196 2.12 21.98 -10.75
C ARG A 196 2.11 20.46 -10.51
N LEU A 197 2.57 19.69 -11.49
CA LEU A 197 2.63 18.24 -11.42
C LEU A 197 4.08 17.72 -11.43
N PHE A 198 4.35 16.78 -10.55
CA PHE A 198 5.60 16.04 -10.52
C PHE A 198 5.33 14.54 -10.53
N ALA A 199 5.79 13.85 -11.57
CA ALA A 199 5.56 12.42 -11.74
C ALA A 199 6.89 11.65 -11.63
N MET A 200 7.11 10.98 -10.50
CA MET A 200 8.32 10.19 -10.23
C MET A 200 8.02 8.98 -9.35
N ARG A 201 8.75 7.88 -9.60
CA ARG A 201 8.70 6.70 -8.72
C ARG A 201 9.63 6.88 -7.53
N PRO A 202 9.19 6.50 -6.31
CA PRO A 202 10.09 6.36 -5.17
C PRO A 202 11.14 5.23 -5.43
N PRO A 203 12.28 5.24 -4.73
CA PRO A 203 12.64 6.17 -3.66
C PRO A 203 13.05 7.54 -4.18
N ILE A 204 12.73 8.59 -3.41
CA ILE A 204 13.13 9.98 -3.68
C ILE A 204 14.07 10.40 -2.56
N SER A 205 15.24 10.93 -2.93
CA SER A 205 16.21 11.36 -1.93
C SER A 205 15.72 12.58 -1.15
N PRO A 206 16.17 12.77 0.11
CA PRO A 206 15.84 13.97 0.88
C PRO A 206 16.21 15.27 0.16
N ASP A 207 17.35 15.30 -0.52
CA ASP A 207 17.81 16.50 -1.23
C ASP A 207 16.89 16.88 -2.39
N LEU A 208 16.39 15.88 -3.15
CA LEU A 208 15.43 16.13 -4.22
C LEU A 208 14.08 16.57 -3.69
N GLU A 209 13.58 15.94 -2.61
CA GLU A 209 12.35 16.38 -1.93
C GLU A 209 12.48 17.83 -1.48
N LYS A 210 13.57 18.18 -0.80
CA LYS A 210 13.86 19.51 -0.29
C LYS A 210 13.93 20.54 -1.41
N ALA A 211 14.67 20.24 -2.50
CA ALA A 211 14.77 21.11 -3.64
C ALA A 211 13.43 21.40 -4.31
N LEU A 212 12.57 20.41 -4.45
CA LEU A 212 11.22 20.58 -5.01
C LEU A 212 10.33 21.45 -4.12
N TRP A 213 10.35 21.21 -2.81
CA TRP A 213 9.52 21.99 -1.88
C TRP A 213 9.95 23.45 -1.83
N GLN A 214 11.26 23.72 -1.90
CA GLN A 214 11.80 25.07 -1.97
C GLN A 214 11.48 25.73 -3.33
N HIS A 215 11.67 25.02 -4.44
CA HIS A 215 11.38 25.54 -5.79
C HIS A 215 9.91 25.97 -5.92
N TRP A 216 8.99 25.18 -5.41
CA TRP A 216 7.58 25.49 -5.41
C TRP A 216 7.12 26.36 -4.25
N GLN A 217 8.02 26.77 -3.37
CA GLN A 217 7.72 27.56 -2.17
C GLN A 217 6.56 26.95 -1.36
N ILE A 218 6.62 25.64 -1.16
CA ILE A 218 5.57 24.89 -0.45
C ILE A 218 5.47 25.39 0.99
N SER A 219 4.26 25.64 1.45
CA SER A 219 3.96 26.10 2.81
C SER A 219 3.26 25.04 3.66
N VAL A 220 2.70 23.99 3.05
CA VAL A 220 2.14 22.81 3.75
C VAL A 220 2.21 21.57 2.86
N VAL A 221 2.50 20.43 3.44
CA VAL A 221 2.54 19.14 2.74
C VAL A 221 1.48 18.21 3.29
N ILE A 222 0.68 17.61 2.39
CA ILE A 222 -0.32 16.61 2.73
C ILE A 222 0.19 15.24 2.26
N THR A 223 0.24 14.28 3.17
CA THR A 223 0.68 12.91 2.87
C THR A 223 -0.24 11.87 3.48
N LYS A 224 -0.05 10.61 3.14
CA LYS A 224 -0.68 9.45 3.77
C LYS A 224 0.24 8.86 4.83
N SER A 225 -0.30 8.36 5.94
CA SER A 225 0.46 7.56 6.90
C SER A 225 0.85 6.22 6.25
N SER A 226 1.97 6.24 5.55
CA SER A 226 2.45 5.13 4.73
C SER A 226 3.62 4.37 5.35
N GLY A 227 4.14 4.82 6.49
CA GLY A 227 5.34 4.27 7.14
C GLY A 227 6.62 4.52 6.35
N ILE A 228 7.76 4.01 6.85
CA ILE A 228 9.09 4.19 6.24
C ILE A 228 9.12 3.72 4.79
N ALA A 229 8.57 2.55 4.49
CA ALA A 229 8.52 2.03 3.13
C ALA A 229 7.72 2.90 2.13
N GLY A 230 6.87 3.81 2.64
CA GLY A 230 6.22 4.86 1.84
C GLY A 230 7.00 6.18 1.80
N GLY A 231 8.23 6.21 2.34
CA GLY A 231 9.08 7.40 2.41
C GLY A 231 8.52 8.47 3.36
N GLU A 232 7.82 8.07 4.41
CA GLU A 232 7.27 9.01 5.39
C GLU A 232 8.37 9.63 6.24
N ASP A 233 9.42 8.87 6.57
CA ASP A 233 10.64 9.32 7.25
C ASP A 233 11.34 10.46 6.51
N VAL A 234 11.53 10.32 5.20
CA VAL A 234 12.13 11.34 4.34
C VAL A 234 11.29 12.62 4.36
N LYS A 235 9.97 12.50 4.19
CA LYS A 235 9.05 13.65 4.19
C LYS A 235 9.05 14.38 5.53
N ARG A 236 9.05 13.64 6.64
CA ARG A 236 9.11 14.20 8.00
C ARG A 236 10.43 14.94 8.23
N LYS A 237 11.54 14.32 7.84
CA LYS A 237 12.87 14.95 7.92
C LYS A 237 12.92 16.27 7.16
N VAL A 238 12.48 16.27 5.89
CA VAL A 238 12.49 17.48 5.05
C VAL A 238 11.52 18.54 5.58
N ALA A 239 10.33 18.15 6.05
CA ALA A 239 9.37 19.04 6.68
C ALA A 239 9.95 19.75 7.91
N MET A 240 10.66 19.00 8.76
CA MET A 240 11.33 19.54 9.94
C MET A 240 12.48 20.50 9.56
N GLU A 241 13.32 20.13 8.58
CA GLU A 241 14.44 20.97 8.12
C GLU A 241 13.98 22.29 7.47
N LEU A 242 12.81 22.30 6.84
CA LEU A 242 12.24 23.47 6.18
C LEU A 242 11.21 24.21 7.03
N GLU A 243 10.93 23.70 8.23
CA GLU A 243 9.88 24.23 9.15
C GLU A 243 8.49 24.29 8.47
N ILE A 244 8.20 23.31 7.59
CA ILE A 244 6.93 23.21 6.85
C ILE A 244 6.01 22.21 7.56
N PRO A 245 4.76 22.58 7.90
CA PRO A 245 3.78 21.66 8.44
C PRO A 245 3.56 20.44 7.53
N LEU A 246 3.65 19.24 8.12
CA LEU A 246 3.32 17.98 7.47
C LEU A 246 2.02 17.43 8.02
N VAL A 247 0.99 17.42 7.19
CA VAL A 247 -0.34 16.89 7.51
C VAL A 247 -0.44 15.46 7.00
N ALA A 248 -0.69 14.52 7.89
CA ALA A 248 -0.86 13.12 7.55
C ALA A 248 -2.34 12.73 7.54
N ILE A 249 -2.75 11.96 6.55
CA ILE A 249 -4.04 11.27 6.57
C ILE A 249 -3.82 9.89 7.19
N ALA A 250 -4.59 9.54 8.21
CA ALA A 250 -4.52 8.26 8.89
C ALA A 250 -4.85 7.09 7.95
N ARG A 251 -4.33 5.92 8.26
CA ARG A 251 -4.73 4.69 7.57
C ARG A 251 -6.22 4.45 7.80
N PRO A 252 -6.97 4.06 6.76
CA PRO A 252 -8.37 3.72 6.93
C PRO A 252 -8.51 2.56 7.93
N PRO A 253 -9.46 2.62 8.87
CA PRO A 253 -9.67 1.56 9.82
C PRO A 253 -10.26 0.32 9.11
N ILE A 254 -9.54 -0.80 9.15
CA ILE A 254 -10.00 -2.11 8.69
C ILE A 254 -9.79 -3.10 9.83
N THR A 255 -10.82 -3.85 10.17
CA THR A 255 -10.70 -4.96 11.12
C THR A 255 -10.23 -6.20 10.36
N TYR A 256 -8.98 -6.60 10.58
CA TYR A 256 -8.41 -7.81 9.98
C TYR A 256 -8.63 -9.02 10.91
N PRO A 257 -8.97 -10.20 10.38
CA PRO A 257 -9.09 -11.44 11.18
C PRO A 257 -7.80 -11.78 11.92
N GLN A 258 -6.67 -11.65 11.23
CA GLN A 258 -5.31 -11.82 11.74
C GLN A 258 -4.38 -10.85 11.05
N GLN A 259 -3.38 -10.36 11.78
CA GLN A 259 -2.36 -9.47 11.21
C GLN A 259 -0.98 -9.71 11.80
N THR A 260 0.05 -9.43 11.02
CA THR A 260 1.46 -9.46 11.44
C THR A 260 2.26 -8.42 10.66
N SER A 261 3.36 -7.96 11.25
CA SER A 261 4.42 -7.20 10.57
C SER A 261 5.69 -8.02 10.39
N ASP A 262 5.72 -9.25 10.93
CA ASP A 262 6.89 -10.12 10.95
C ASP A 262 6.90 -11.09 9.76
N LEU A 263 7.98 -11.05 8.96
CA LEU A 263 8.19 -11.89 7.80
C LEU A 263 8.18 -13.39 8.15
N THR A 264 8.79 -13.76 9.28
CA THR A 264 8.89 -15.15 9.72
C THR A 264 7.50 -15.71 10.03
N THR A 265 6.65 -14.92 10.69
CA THR A 265 5.28 -15.29 10.99
C THR A 265 4.44 -15.43 9.71
N ALA A 266 4.63 -14.53 8.73
CA ALA A 266 3.96 -14.63 7.43
C ALA A 266 4.37 -15.91 6.66
N LEU A 267 5.66 -16.25 6.66
CA LEU A 267 6.14 -17.49 6.04
C LEU A 267 5.63 -18.74 6.76
N ARG A 268 5.60 -18.72 8.10
CA ARG A 268 5.04 -19.83 8.90
C ARG A 268 3.56 -20.05 8.56
N PHE A 269 2.79 -19.00 8.42
CA PHE A 269 1.40 -19.08 7.96
C PHE A 269 1.30 -19.75 6.59
N CYS A 270 2.13 -19.38 5.62
CA CYS A 270 2.16 -20.00 4.30
C CYS A 270 2.49 -21.50 4.36
N HIS A 271 3.53 -21.88 5.11
CA HIS A 271 3.92 -23.29 5.32
C HIS A 271 2.80 -24.12 5.94
N GLN A 272 2.18 -23.62 7.01
CA GLN A 272 1.11 -24.31 7.72
C GLN A 272 -0.06 -24.69 6.80
N HIS A 273 -0.49 -23.75 5.95
CA HIS A 273 -1.69 -23.98 5.13
C HIS A 273 -1.41 -24.73 3.82
N LEU A 274 -0.17 -24.74 3.33
CA LEU A 274 0.22 -25.61 2.22
C LEU A 274 0.51 -27.05 2.64
N SER A 275 0.96 -27.27 3.88
CA SER A 275 1.25 -28.61 4.42
C SER A 275 -0.01 -29.35 4.87
N CYS A 276 -1.01 -28.64 5.43
CA CYS A 276 -2.26 -29.25 5.90
C CYS A 276 -3.16 -29.82 4.79
N SER A 277 -3.00 -29.37 3.54
CA SER A 277 -3.79 -29.89 2.42
C SER A 277 -3.40 -31.33 2.00
N SER A 278 -2.40 -31.93 2.64
CA SER A 278 -1.96 -33.32 2.40
C SER A 278 -2.58 -34.37 3.32
N SER A 279 -3.32 -33.98 4.38
CA SER A 279 -3.77 -34.94 5.42
C SER A 279 -5.29 -35.21 5.49
N SER A 280 -6.12 -34.63 4.62
CA SER A 280 -7.59 -34.75 4.73
C SER A 280 -8.29 -35.69 3.73
N PHE A 281 -7.54 -36.60 3.05
CA PHE A 281 -8.14 -37.60 2.15
C PHE A 281 -7.59 -39.02 2.36
N GLU A 282 -7.42 -39.43 3.61
CA GLU A 282 -7.30 -40.86 3.97
C GLU A 282 -8.18 -41.11 5.20
N LYS A 283 -9.46 -41.34 4.97
CA LYS A 283 -10.36 -42.20 5.75
C LYS A 283 -11.76 -42.17 5.17
N GLY A 284 -12.08 -43.23 4.47
CA GLY A 284 -13.44 -43.51 3.97
C GLY A 284 -13.44 -44.74 3.07
N ASP A 285 -12.78 -45.82 3.54
CA ASP A 285 -13.21 -47.15 3.14
C ASP A 285 -14.41 -47.53 4.02
N PHE A 286 -15.53 -47.64 3.39
CA PHE A 286 -16.49 -48.79 3.52
C PHE A 286 -17.68 -48.49 2.63
#